data_4e94a5cdfa79ab32932ca7d8d7f7995f
#
_entry.id   4e94a5cdfa79ab32932ca7d8d7f7995f
#
_cell.length_a   1.000
_cell.length_b   1.000
_cell.length_c   1.000
_cell.angle_alpha   90.00
_cell.angle_beta   90.00
_cell.angle_gamma   90.00
#
_symmetry.space_group_name_H-M   'P 1'
#
loop_
_entity.id
_entity.type
_entity.pdbx_description
1 polymer ?
#
loop_
_entity_poly.entity_id
_entity_poly.type
_entity_poly.pdbx_seq_one_letter_code
_entity_poly.pdbx_strand_id
1 'polypeptide(L)'
;MVATNSVKQRTGNVSAGTSVFAMIVLEKALSKPYKEIDMVTTPAGDAVAMAHSNNCTSDLNAWVNVFKEFAQAMGMEVDMNKLFGTLYNKALEGDPHCGGLLSYCYFSGEHMTGFEEGRPLFVRSPESKFTLANFMRTNLYTLSLIHI
;
A
#
# COMPACT_ATOMS: atom_id res chain seq x y z
N MET A 1 0.70 -16.08 6.54
CA MET A 1 0.90 -16.28 8.00
C MET A 1 1.82 -17.46 8.31
N VAL A 2 1.59 -18.67 7.81
CA VAL A 2 2.47 -19.83 8.08
C VAL A 2 3.91 -19.57 7.66
N ALA A 3 4.14 -19.13 6.44
CA ALA A 3 5.47 -18.84 5.91
C ALA A 3 6.26 -17.76 6.69
N THR A 4 5.56 -16.89 7.41
CA THR A 4 6.16 -15.83 8.24
C THR A 4 6.19 -16.18 9.72
N ASN A 5 5.82 -17.42 10.08
CA ASN A 5 5.68 -17.90 11.46
C ASN A 5 4.76 -17.01 12.33
N SER A 6 3.76 -16.38 11.72
CA SER A 6 2.80 -15.47 12.38
C SER A 6 1.48 -16.19 12.65
N VAL A 7 1.53 -17.32 13.37
CA VAL A 7 0.37 -18.19 13.65
C VAL A 7 0.04 -18.31 15.14
N LYS A 8 0.85 -17.71 16.01
CA LYS A 8 0.61 -17.66 17.44
C LYS A 8 -0.20 -16.41 17.81
N GLN A 9 -0.94 -16.48 18.89
CA GLN A 9 -1.64 -15.31 19.46
C GLN A 9 -0.68 -14.13 19.61
N ARG A 10 -1.18 -12.92 19.35
CA ARG A 10 -0.44 -11.64 19.34
C ARG A 10 0.64 -11.54 18.28
N THR A 11 0.66 -12.43 17.30
CA THR A 11 1.47 -12.28 16.09
C THR A 11 0.59 -11.88 14.94
N GLY A 12 1.17 -11.20 13.98
CA GLY A 12 0.46 -10.77 12.79
C GLY A 12 1.38 -10.71 11.57
N ASN A 13 0.78 -10.50 10.43
CA ASN A 13 1.52 -10.27 9.21
C ASN A 13 0.76 -9.31 8.29
N VAL A 14 1.51 -8.56 7.50
CA VAL A 14 0.97 -7.75 6.41
C VAL A 14 1.45 -8.37 5.10
N SER A 15 0.52 -8.63 4.21
CA SER A 15 0.79 -9.10 2.84
C SER A 15 0.40 -8.00 1.88
N ALA A 16 1.37 -7.46 1.16
CA ALA A 16 1.18 -6.38 0.19
C ALA A 16 1.44 -6.93 -1.23
N GLY A 17 0.41 -6.95 -2.03
CA GLY A 17 0.42 -7.34 -3.43
C GLY A 17 -0.44 -6.37 -4.24
N THR A 18 -1.26 -6.87 -5.14
CA THR A 18 -2.32 -6.07 -5.81
C THR A 18 -3.28 -5.49 -4.79
N SER A 19 -3.68 -6.32 -3.83
CA SER A 19 -4.40 -5.96 -2.61
C SER A 19 -3.45 -6.05 -1.41
N VAL A 20 -3.90 -5.54 -0.27
CA VAL A 20 -3.19 -5.69 0.98
C VAL A 20 -4.07 -6.32 2.05
N PHE A 21 -3.47 -7.20 2.84
CA PHE A 21 -4.09 -7.89 3.96
C PHE A 21 -3.25 -7.65 5.21
N ALA A 22 -3.86 -7.07 6.23
CA ALA A 22 -3.28 -6.99 7.56
C ALA A 22 -4.01 -8.00 8.46
N MET A 23 -3.28 -8.96 9.00
CA MET A 23 -3.82 -10.06 9.78
C MET A 23 -3.17 -10.12 11.15
N ILE A 24 -3.96 -10.36 12.19
CA ILE A 24 -3.48 -10.55 13.54
C ILE A 24 -4.20 -11.74 14.21
N VAL A 25 -3.44 -12.64 14.84
CA VAL A 25 -3.99 -13.74 15.62
C VAL A 25 -4.47 -13.21 16.97
N LEU A 26 -5.76 -13.38 17.23
CA LEU A 26 -6.42 -12.85 18.42
C LEU A 26 -6.21 -13.76 19.63
N GLU A 27 -6.10 -13.15 20.81
CA GLU A 27 -6.15 -13.87 22.10
C GLU A 27 -7.58 -14.21 22.52
N LYS A 28 -8.54 -13.37 22.10
CA LYS A 28 -9.96 -13.51 22.39
C LYS A 28 -10.76 -13.16 21.17
N ALA A 29 -11.91 -13.79 21.01
CA ALA A 29 -12.85 -13.41 19.94
C ALA A 29 -13.24 -11.91 20.06
N LEU A 30 -13.56 -11.30 18.94
CA LEU A 30 -14.09 -9.94 18.92
C LEU A 30 -15.42 -9.91 19.67
N SER A 31 -15.68 -8.82 20.40
CA SER A 31 -16.90 -8.63 21.20
C SER A 31 -18.17 -8.48 20.33
N LYS A 32 -18.01 -8.09 19.09
CA LYS A 32 -19.07 -7.92 18.08
C LYS A 32 -18.50 -8.02 16.68
N PRO A 33 -19.32 -8.27 15.66
CA PRO A 33 -18.87 -8.15 14.25
C PRO A 33 -18.56 -6.69 13.91
N TYR A 34 -17.54 -6.49 13.10
CA TYR A 34 -17.17 -5.21 12.47
C TYR A 34 -17.19 -5.40 10.97
N LYS A 35 -17.74 -4.42 10.24
CA LYS A 35 -17.83 -4.49 8.77
C LYS A 35 -16.47 -4.46 8.10
N GLU A 36 -15.50 -3.85 8.77
CA GLU A 36 -14.15 -3.61 8.28
C GLU A 36 -13.19 -4.78 8.57
N ILE A 37 -13.66 -5.82 9.26
CA ILE A 37 -12.82 -6.93 9.71
C ILE A 37 -13.44 -8.25 9.28
N ASP A 38 -12.70 -8.98 8.46
CA ASP A 38 -12.99 -10.36 8.13
C ASP A 38 -12.42 -11.28 9.21
N MET A 39 -13.20 -12.29 9.60
CA MET A 39 -12.74 -13.28 10.55
C MET A 39 -12.32 -14.56 9.81
N VAL A 40 -11.07 -14.92 9.96
CA VAL A 40 -10.49 -16.16 9.44
C VAL A 40 -9.83 -16.94 10.58
N THR A 41 -9.22 -18.09 10.31
CA THR A 41 -8.56 -18.89 11.32
C THR A 41 -7.14 -19.27 10.91
N THR A 42 -6.29 -19.50 11.90
CA THR A 42 -5.02 -20.21 11.70
C THR A 42 -5.28 -21.69 11.37
N PRO A 43 -4.30 -22.43 10.84
CA PRO A 43 -4.42 -23.89 10.67
C PRO A 43 -4.71 -24.65 11.97
N ALA A 44 -4.39 -24.07 13.13
CA ALA A 44 -4.67 -24.63 14.46
C ALA A 44 -6.06 -24.25 14.98
N GLY A 45 -6.81 -23.40 14.26
CA GLY A 45 -8.17 -22.97 14.65
C GLY A 45 -8.22 -21.68 15.47
N ASP A 46 -7.10 -21.02 15.73
CA ASP A 46 -7.12 -19.73 16.43
C ASP A 46 -7.76 -18.65 15.57
N ALA A 47 -8.55 -17.77 16.18
CA ALA A 47 -9.21 -16.67 15.50
C ALA A 47 -8.20 -15.63 15.00
N VAL A 48 -8.39 -15.19 13.76
CA VAL A 48 -7.57 -14.15 13.12
C VAL A 48 -8.48 -13.03 12.64
N ALA A 49 -8.20 -11.82 13.08
CA ALA A 49 -8.80 -10.64 12.49
C ALA A 49 -7.99 -10.21 11.25
N MET A 50 -8.69 -9.98 10.14
CA MET A 50 -8.10 -9.57 8.88
C MET A 50 -8.76 -8.29 8.38
N ALA A 51 -7.97 -7.25 8.17
CA ALA A 51 -8.37 -6.09 7.39
C ALA A 51 -7.85 -6.25 5.95
N HIS A 52 -8.71 -6.03 4.98
CA HIS A 52 -8.41 -6.16 3.57
C HIS A 52 -8.69 -4.85 2.84
N SER A 53 -7.76 -4.41 2.00
CA SER A 53 -7.96 -3.32 1.05
C SER A 53 -7.69 -3.81 -0.37
N ASN A 54 -8.55 -3.42 -1.30
CA ASN A 54 -8.42 -3.76 -2.72
C ASN A 54 -7.26 -3.04 -3.40
N ASN A 55 -6.75 -1.98 -2.79
CA ASN A 55 -5.77 -1.09 -3.37
C ASN A 55 -4.43 -1.23 -2.66
N CYS A 56 -3.38 -1.59 -3.41
CA CYS A 56 -2.01 -1.62 -2.92
C CYS A 56 -1.04 -1.21 -4.03
N THR A 57 -0.42 -2.17 -4.73
CA THR A 57 0.68 -1.85 -5.65
C THR A 57 0.22 -1.43 -7.05
N SER A 58 -1.07 -1.57 -7.40
CA SER A 58 -1.53 -1.29 -8.77
C SER A 58 -1.33 0.16 -9.18
N ASP A 59 -1.68 1.12 -8.33
CA ASP A 59 -1.45 2.55 -8.59
C ASP A 59 0.04 2.88 -8.60
N LEU A 60 0.80 2.35 -7.65
CA LEU A 60 2.26 2.53 -7.61
C LEU A 60 2.93 1.98 -8.88
N ASN A 61 2.50 0.82 -9.36
CA ASN A 61 3.02 0.23 -10.59
C ASN A 61 2.69 1.09 -11.82
N ALA A 62 1.51 1.71 -11.85
CA ALA A 62 1.14 2.65 -12.92
C ALA A 62 2.13 3.82 -12.97
N TRP A 63 2.45 4.42 -11.83
CA TRP A 63 3.44 5.50 -11.76
C TRP A 63 4.85 5.04 -12.15
N VAL A 64 5.28 3.87 -11.68
CA VAL A 64 6.60 3.31 -12.06
C VAL A 64 6.68 3.06 -13.57
N ASN A 65 5.58 2.62 -14.19
CA ASN A 65 5.53 2.46 -15.65
C ASN A 65 5.67 3.79 -16.40
N VAL A 66 5.15 4.90 -15.89
CA VAL A 66 5.39 6.23 -16.47
C VAL A 66 6.90 6.56 -16.50
N PHE A 67 7.62 6.28 -15.40
CA PHE A 67 9.07 6.48 -15.36
C PHE A 67 9.82 5.54 -16.33
N LYS A 68 9.34 4.29 -16.47
CA LYS A 68 9.87 3.36 -17.48
C LYS A 68 9.69 3.91 -18.88
N GLU A 69 8.50 4.34 -19.24
CA GLU A 69 8.20 4.91 -20.56
C GLU A 69 9.05 6.17 -20.85
N PHE A 70 9.21 7.04 -19.83
CA PHE A 70 10.09 8.19 -19.96
C PHE A 70 11.54 7.79 -20.25
N ALA A 71 12.09 6.82 -19.50
CA ALA A 71 13.45 6.34 -19.69
C ALA A 71 13.63 5.71 -21.09
N GLN A 72 12.65 4.94 -21.55
CA GLN A 72 12.64 4.36 -22.90
C GLN A 72 12.57 5.43 -23.98
N ALA A 73 11.76 6.47 -23.79
CA ALA A 73 11.68 7.60 -24.71
C ALA A 73 13.01 8.38 -24.80
N MET A 74 13.83 8.34 -23.74
CA MET A 74 15.20 8.87 -23.71
C MET A 74 16.23 7.91 -24.32
N GLY A 75 15.80 6.77 -24.88
CA GLY A 75 16.69 5.76 -25.48
C GLY A 75 17.44 4.90 -24.49
N MET A 76 16.99 4.85 -23.21
CA MET A 76 17.62 4.02 -22.18
C MET A 76 16.98 2.64 -22.13
N GLU A 77 17.80 1.60 -21.94
CA GLU A 77 17.32 0.27 -21.55
C GLU A 77 16.92 0.29 -20.05
N VAL A 78 15.77 -0.31 -19.76
CA VAL A 78 15.21 -0.30 -18.41
C VAL A 78 15.16 -1.69 -17.80
N ASP A 79 15.98 -1.90 -16.77
CA ASP A 79 15.84 -3.01 -15.83
C ASP A 79 14.80 -2.61 -14.78
N MET A 80 13.68 -3.33 -14.71
CA MET A 80 12.58 -3.03 -13.79
C MET A 80 13.00 -3.17 -12.32
N ASN A 81 13.84 -4.14 -11.97
CA ASN A 81 14.31 -4.30 -10.59
C ASN A 81 15.15 -3.10 -10.14
N LYS A 82 16.04 -2.66 -11.04
CA LYS A 82 16.85 -1.45 -10.82
C LYS A 82 15.98 -0.20 -10.71
N LEU A 83 14.97 -0.09 -11.58
CA LEU A 83 14.04 1.06 -11.56
C LEU A 83 13.28 1.12 -10.24
N PHE A 84 12.64 0.01 -9.81
CA PHE A 84 11.95 -0.06 -8.52
C PHE A 84 12.90 0.26 -7.36
N GLY A 85 14.07 -0.37 -7.31
CA GLY A 85 15.05 -0.11 -6.27
C GLY A 85 15.49 1.36 -6.22
N THR A 86 15.72 1.98 -7.38
CA THR A 86 16.08 3.39 -7.47
C THR A 86 14.98 4.29 -6.94
N LEU A 87 13.73 4.06 -7.36
CA LEU A 87 12.58 4.87 -6.95
C LEU A 87 12.28 4.71 -5.46
N TYR A 88 12.34 3.49 -4.93
CA TYR A 88 12.10 3.23 -3.49
C TYR A 88 13.20 3.84 -2.61
N ASN A 89 14.46 3.70 -2.99
CA ASN A 89 15.55 4.35 -2.28
C ASN A 89 15.44 5.87 -2.34
N LYS A 90 15.00 6.42 -3.48
CA LYS A 90 14.78 7.86 -3.62
C LYS A 90 13.70 8.37 -2.67
N ALA A 91 12.67 7.59 -2.38
CA ALA A 91 11.63 7.95 -1.41
C ALA A 91 12.18 8.18 0.02
N LEU A 92 13.30 7.53 0.38
CA LEU A 92 13.93 7.72 1.69
C LEU A 92 14.48 9.13 1.89
N GLU A 93 14.81 9.82 0.80
CA GLU A 93 15.30 11.20 0.82
C GLU A 93 14.18 12.25 0.91
N GLY A 94 12.92 11.82 0.79
CA GLY A 94 11.76 12.72 0.85
C GLY A 94 11.57 13.36 2.23
N ASP A 95 10.91 14.50 2.26
CA ASP A 95 10.53 15.17 3.51
C ASP A 95 9.58 14.25 4.33
N PRO A 96 9.65 14.26 5.68
CA PRO A 96 8.75 13.44 6.52
C PRO A 96 7.26 13.67 6.25
N HIS A 97 6.90 14.89 5.83
CA HIS A 97 5.53 15.27 5.46
C HIS A 97 5.29 15.26 3.94
N CYS A 98 6.08 14.50 3.20
CA CYS A 98 5.97 14.36 1.75
C CYS A 98 5.99 15.69 0.98
N GLY A 99 6.57 16.75 1.56
CA GLY A 99 6.59 18.08 0.97
C GLY A 99 5.21 18.71 0.75
N GLY A 100 4.19 18.29 1.51
CA GLY A 100 2.81 18.75 1.37
C GLY A 100 2.04 18.12 0.21
N LEU A 101 2.53 17.02 -0.34
CA LEU A 101 1.84 16.23 -1.36
C LEU A 101 0.87 15.23 -0.71
N LEU A 102 -0.27 14.97 -1.36
CA LEU A 102 -1.26 13.98 -0.95
C LEU A 102 -1.60 13.04 -2.11
N SER A 103 -1.92 11.81 -1.80
CA SER A 103 -2.36 10.82 -2.79
C SER A 103 -3.43 9.91 -2.21
N TYR A 104 -4.38 9.53 -3.06
CA TYR A 104 -5.34 8.46 -2.83
C TYR A 104 -5.12 7.38 -3.89
N CYS A 105 -4.84 6.17 -3.47
CA CYS A 105 -4.54 5.05 -4.36
C CYS A 105 -5.76 4.17 -4.66
N TYR A 106 -6.97 4.69 -4.63
CA TYR A 106 -8.19 3.93 -4.92
C TYR A 106 -8.32 3.59 -6.41
N PHE A 107 -7.36 2.81 -6.90
CA PHE A 107 -7.28 2.41 -8.30
C PHE A 107 -8.39 1.43 -8.70
N SER A 108 -8.76 0.51 -7.80
CA SER A 108 -9.73 -0.56 -8.05
C SER A 108 -11.06 -0.36 -7.30
N GLY A 109 -11.34 0.86 -6.85
CA GLY A 109 -12.40 1.09 -5.88
C GLY A 109 -12.03 0.58 -4.49
N GLU A 110 -12.84 0.84 -3.49
CA GLU A 110 -12.58 0.39 -2.11
C GLU A 110 -13.91 0.20 -1.37
N HIS A 111 -14.31 -1.05 -1.19
CA HIS A 111 -15.57 -1.41 -0.56
C HIS A 111 -15.67 -0.94 0.89
N MET A 112 -14.54 -0.87 1.61
CA MET A 112 -14.47 -0.39 3.00
C MET A 112 -14.96 1.05 3.14
N THR A 113 -14.75 1.87 2.11
CA THR A 113 -15.15 3.29 2.08
C THR A 113 -16.38 3.53 1.20
N GLY A 114 -16.96 2.48 0.61
CA GLY A 114 -18.14 2.57 -0.25
C GLY A 114 -17.86 3.11 -1.66
N PHE A 115 -16.61 3.13 -2.10
CA PHE A 115 -16.26 3.49 -3.47
C PHE A 115 -16.28 2.24 -4.36
N GLU A 116 -17.24 2.17 -5.28
CA GLU A 116 -17.36 1.05 -6.23
C GLU A 116 -16.38 1.16 -7.38
N GLU A 117 -16.06 2.39 -7.82
CA GLU A 117 -15.14 2.66 -8.92
C GLU A 117 -13.80 3.21 -8.41
N GLY A 118 -12.70 2.81 -9.07
CA GLY A 118 -11.39 3.39 -8.83
C GLY A 118 -11.28 4.83 -9.32
N ARG A 119 -10.74 5.70 -8.47
CA ARG A 119 -10.49 7.12 -8.78
C ARG A 119 -9.21 7.56 -8.06
N PRO A 120 -8.02 7.08 -8.47
CA PRO A 120 -6.78 7.55 -7.87
C PRO A 120 -6.64 9.05 -8.08
N LEU A 121 -6.15 9.73 -7.07
CA LEU A 121 -6.01 11.18 -7.06
C LEU A 121 -4.66 11.57 -6.46
N PHE A 122 -3.91 12.41 -7.18
CA PHE A 122 -2.69 13.02 -6.67
C PHE A 122 -2.89 14.52 -6.58
N VAL A 123 -2.67 15.08 -5.38
CA VAL A 123 -2.96 16.48 -5.05
C VAL A 123 -1.68 17.21 -4.62
N ARG A 124 -1.52 18.42 -5.10
CA ARG A 124 -0.48 19.35 -4.67
C ARG A 124 -1.02 20.78 -4.58
N SER A 125 -0.46 21.57 -3.69
CA SER A 125 -0.65 23.02 -3.65
C SER A 125 0.51 23.73 -4.34
N PRO A 126 0.40 25.02 -4.65
CA PRO A 126 1.51 25.81 -5.21
C PRO A 126 2.77 25.80 -4.30
N GLU A 127 2.62 25.67 -3.00
CA GLU A 127 3.68 25.66 -1.99
C GLU A 127 4.31 24.28 -1.80
N SER A 128 3.70 23.22 -2.36
CA SER A 128 4.20 21.85 -2.22
C SER A 128 5.57 21.69 -2.87
N LYS A 129 6.47 20.98 -2.19
CA LYS A 129 7.78 20.60 -2.72
C LYS A 129 7.63 19.36 -3.61
N PHE A 130 7.31 19.57 -4.87
CA PHE A 130 7.10 18.49 -5.83
C PHE A 130 8.44 18.00 -6.40
N THR A 131 9.05 17.06 -5.70
CA THR A 131 10.29 16.37 -6.10
C THR A 131 10.03 14.88 -6.29
N LEU A 132 10.91 14.17 -7.00
CA LEU A 132 10.81 12.72 -7.17
C LEU A 132 10.81 12.01 -5.81
N ALA A 133 11.62 12.45 -4.86
CA ALA A 133 11.70 11.88 -3.52
C ALA A 133 10.38 12.02 -2.77
N ASN A 134 9.80 13.22 -2.74
CA ASN A 134 8.52 13.48 -2.10
C ASN A 134 7.36 12.76 -2.80
N PHE A 135 7.36 12.75 -4.13
CA PHE A 135 6.37 12.03 -4.93
C PHE A 135 6.35 10.53 -4.59
N MET A 136 7.51 9.89 -4.61
CA MET A 136 7.62 8.45 -4.30
C MET A 136 7.27 8.16 -2.85
N ARG A 137 7.69 9.01 -1.92
CA ARG A 137 7.33 8.86 -0.50
C ARG A 137 5.83 8.99 -0.25
N THR A 138 5.18 9.94 -0.91
CA THR A 138 3.71 10.11 -0.85
C THR A 138 3.00 8.85 -1.29
N ASN A 139 3.38 8.29 -2.43
CA ASN A 139 2.75 7.07 -2.95
C ASN A 139 2.98 5.85 -2.05
N LEU A 140 4.18 5.72 -1.45
CA LEU A 140 4.45 4.64 -0.49
C LEU A 140 3.66 4.82 0.82
N TYR A 141 3.54 6.05 1.32
CA TYR A 141 2.77 6.33 2.53
C TYR A 141 1.27 6.08 2.33
N THR A 142 0.75 6.41 1.15
CA THR A 142 -0.64 6.13 0.80
C THR A 142 -0.97 4.64 0.94
N LEU A 143 -0.06 3.75 0.55
CA LEU A 143 -0.25 2.32 0.72
C LEU A 143 -0.30 1.90 2.20
N SER A 144 0.41 2.61 3.09
CA SER A 144 0.41 2.29 4.52
C SER A 144 -0.79 2.89 5.26
N LEU A 145 -1.30 4.04 4.82
CA LEU A 145 -2.40 4.75 5.49
C LEU A 145 -3.77 4.12 5.25
N ILE A 146 -3.93 3.30 4.23
CA ILE A 146 -5.17 2.53 3.99
C ILE A 146 -5.48 1.59 5.17
N HIS A 147 -4.51 1.32 6.04
CA HIS A 147 -4.58 0.34 7.12
C HIS A 147 -4.65 0.95 8.52
N ILE A 148 -4.69 2.26 8.62
CA ILE A 148 -4.78 2.95 9.92
C ILE A 148 -6.27 3.31 10.17
#